data_ec39df8fad2948c844b811cf9a3c64bb
#
_entry.id   ec39df8fad2948c844b811cf9a3c64bb
#
_cell.length_a   1.000
_cell.length_b   1.000
_cell.length_c   1.000
_cell.angle_alpha   90.00
_cell.angle_beta   90.00
_cell.angle_gamma   90.00
#
_symmetry.space_group_name_H-M   'P 1'
#
loop_
_entity.id
_entity.type
_entity.pdbx_description
1 polymer ?
#
loop_
_entity_poly.entity_id
_entity_poly.type
_entity_poly.pdbx_seq_one_letter_code
_entity_poly.pdbx_strand_id
1 'polypeptide(L)'
;MEKRLVLTMGMAICLVLSVGCQRPEGLSEADRAAIRQADANDMKLMNAKDWKGDLALYTDDAIQLPPNQTAVQGKAAMQAWLEAFPPFSNFKEESLEIQGQGDLAYDRGTYSMTVTPPGLAPIEDHGKYLTIWRKQADGSWKVARAIFNSDLPLPTTQKPARSAKKKAGPRKKK
;
A
#
# COMPACT_ATOMS: atom_id res chain seq x y z
N MET A 1 -44.18 -25.15 -75.06
CA MET A 1 -44.41 -25.16 -73.59
C MET A 1 -43.05 -25.17 -72.93
N GLU A 2 -42.51 -23.97 -72.68
CA GLU A 2 -41.21 -23.80 -72.08
C GLU A 2 -41.37 -23.63 -70.52
N LYS A 3 -40.71 -24.53 -69.81
CA LYS A 3 -40.67 -24.44 -68.32
C LYS A 3 -39.48 -23.53 -67.96
N ARG A 4 -39.81 -22.33 -67.50
CA ARG A 4 -38.83 -21.41 -66.91
C ARG A 4 -38.46 -21.88 -65.51
N LEU A 5 -37.21 -22.32 -65.35
CA LEU A 5 -36.60 -22.66 -64.08
C LEU A 5 -36.15 -21.37 -63.43
N VAL A 6 -36.80 -20.94 -62.31
CA VAL A 6 -36.42 -19.81 -61.52
C VAL A 6 -35.40 -20.27 -60.49
N LEU A 7 -34.12 -19.89 -60.70
CA LEU A 7 -33.01 -20.16 -59.78
C LEU A 7 -33.01 -19.04 -58.72
N THR A 8 -33.53 -19.33 -57.53
CA THR A 8 -33.45 -18.43 -56.36
C THR A 8 -32.07 -18.60 -55.73
N MET A 9 -31.20 -17.62 -55.96
CA MET A 9 -29.91 -17.49 -55.33
C MET A 9 -30.05 -16.95 -53.92
N GLY A 10 -30.03 -17.85 -52.91
CA GLY A 10 -30.05 -17.49 -51.51
C GLY A 10 -28.69 -16.89 -51.10
N MET A 11 -28.67 -15.60 -50.83
CA MET A 11 -27.52 -14.87 -50.32
C MET A 11 -27.44 -15.12 -48.80
N ALA A 12 -26.58 -16.05 -48.37
CA ALA A 12 -26.27 -16.27 -46.97
C ALA A 12 -25.40 -15.10 -46.47
N ILE A 13 -25.99 -14.22 -45.70
CA ILE A 13 -25.27 -13.17 -44.98
C ILE A 13 -24.57 -13.81 -43.79
N CYS A 14 -23.24 -14.09 -43.92
CA CYS A 14 -22.39 -14.42 -42.81
C CYS A 14 -22.18 -13.18 -41.92
N LEU A 15 -22.97 -13.10 -40.84
CA LEU A 15 -22.75 -12.11 -39.78
C LEU A 15 -21.47 -12.53 -39.03
N VAL A 16 -20.33 -11.96 -39.39
CA VAL A 16 -19.06 -12.12 -38.65
C VAL A 16 -19.20 -11.28 -37.40
N LEU A 17 -19.57 -11.91 -36.28
CA LEU A 17 -19.46 -11.33 -34.96
C LEU A 17 -17.96 -11.15 -34.65
N SER A 18 -17.41 -9.99 -34.98
CA SER A 18 -16.11 -9.57 -34.51
C SER A 18 -16.21 -9.38 -32.97
N VAL A 19 -15.90 -10.43 -32.22
CA VAL A 19 -15.56 -10.31 -30.79
C VAL A 19 -14.24 -9.54 -30.74
N GLY A 20 -14.36 -8.22 -30.78
CA GLY A 20 -13.20 -7.37 -30.51
C GLY A 20 -12.71 -7.69 -29.11
N CYS A 21 -11.46 -8.16 -28.97
CA CYS A 21 -10.77 -8.12 -27.69
C CYS A 21 -10.74 -6.65 -27.22
N GLN A 22 -11.74 -6.24 -26.47
CA GLN A 22 -11.69 -4.96 -25.78
C GLN A 22 -10.52 -5.08 -24.78
N ARG A 23 -9.49 -4.27 -25.00
CA ARG A 23 -8.49 -4.10 -23.94
C ARG A 23 -9.25 -3.66 -22.69
N PRO A 24 -9.03 -4.34 -21.56
CA PRO A 24 -9.64 -3.91 -20.33
C PRO A 24 -9.34 -2.41 -20.14
N GLU A 25 -10.38 -1.62 -19.97
CA GLU A 25 -10.22 -0.18 -19.73
C GLU A 25 -9.42 0.03 -18.45
N GLY A 26 -8.55 1.04 -18.44
CA GLY A 26 -7.87 1.48 -17.23
C GLY A 26 -8.88 1.94 -16.17
N LEU A 27 -8.42 2.28 -14.98
CA LEU A 27 -9.30 2.80 -13.93
C LEU A 27 -10.12 3.99 -14.41
N SER A 28 -11.41 3.98 -14.11
CA SER A 28 -12.26 5.15 -14.30
C SER A 28 -11.87 6.30 -13.35
N GLU A 29 -12.28 7.53 -13.67
CA GLU A 29 -12.09 8.64 -12.73
C GLU A 29 -12.88 8.46 -11.43
N ALA A 30 -14.02 7.77 -11.47
CA ALA A 30 -14.78 7.42 -10.28
C ALA A 30 -14.00 6.46 -9.37
N ASP A 31 -13.31 5.46 -9.94
CA ASP A 31 -12.46 4.54 -9.19
C ASP A 31 -11.27 5.27 -8.55
N ARG A 32 -10.60 6.14 -9.30
CA ARG A 32 -9.50 6.96 -8.75
C ARG A 32 -9.98 7.88 -7.63
N ALA A 33 -11.14 8.48 -7.77
CA ALA A 33 -11.73 9.32 -6.73
C ALA A 33 -12.09 8.51 -5.48
N ALA A 34 -12.62 7.29 -5.65
CA ALA A 34 -12.94 6.40 -4.54
C ALA A 34 -11.68 5.97 -3.76
N ILE A 35 -10.59 5.66 -4.46
CA ILE A 35 -9.29 5.34 -3.82
C ILE A 35 -8.77 6.55 -3.06
N ARG A 36 -8.71 7.75 -3.67
CA ARG A 36 -8.28 8.98 -2.98
C ARG A 36 -9.14 9.28 -1.74
N GLN A 37 -10.43 9.02 -1.81
CA GLN A 37 -11.31 9.21 -0.66
C GLN A 37 -11.02 8.21 0.46
N ALA A 38 -10.69 6.96 0.10
CA ALA A 38 -10.29 5.94 1.06
C ALA A 38 -8.96 6.31 1.74
N ASP A 39 -7.95 6.77 1.00
CA ASP A 39 -6.68 7.29 1.54
C ASP A 39 -6.91 8.47 2.50
N ALA A 40 -7.75 9.43 2.11
CA ALA A 40 -8.08 10.56 2.97
C ALA A 40 -8.80 10.14 4.26
N ASN A 41 -9.57 9.05 4.21
CA ASN A 41 -10.21 8.47 5.38
C ASN A 41 -9.21 7.72 6.26
N ASP A 42 -8.30 6.94 5.66
CA ASP A 42 -7.20 6.27 6.35
C ASP A 42 -6.38 7.27 7.20
N MET A 43 -5.92 8.36 6.61
CA MET A 43 -5.18 9.40 7.33
C MET A 43 -5.94 9.93 8.57
N LYS A 44 -7.25 10.08 8.49
CA LYS A 44 -8.08 10.53 9.63
C LYS A 44 -8.12 9.48 10.72
N LEU A 45 -8.36 8.22 10.34
CA LEU A 45 -8.49 7.09 11.26
C LEU A 45 -7.15 6.78 11.94
N MET A 46 -6.05 6.80 11.19
CA MET A 46 -4.68 6.64 11.70
C MET A 46 -4.33 7.74 12.73
N ASN A 47 -4.61 9.01 12.43
CA ASN A 47 -4.38 10.11 13.38
C ASN A 47 -5.29 10.04 14.60
N ALA A 48 -6.52 9.52 14.45
CA ALA A 48 -7.46 9.29 15.56
C ALA A 48 -7.13 8.02 16.36
N LYS A 49 -6.22 7.15 15.88
CA LYS A 49 -5.95 5.82 16.44
C LYS A 49 -7.18 4.91 16.43
N ASP A 50 -8.10 5.14 15.50
CA ASP A 50 -9.25 4.27 15.29
C ASP A 50 -8.86 3.06 14.42
N TRP A 51 -8.14 2.12 15.04
CA TRP A 51 -7.65 0.92 14.35
C TRP A 51 -8.77 0.05 13.77
N LYS A 52 -9.93 0.05 14.40
CA LYS A 52 -11.08 -0.70 13.90
C LYS A 52 -11.62 -0.08 12.62
N GLY A 53 -11.77 1.24 12.62
CA GLY A 53 -12.20 2.00 11.45
C GLY A 53 -11.19 1.88 10.31
N ASP A 54 -9.91 2.02 10.62
CA ASP A 54 -8.81 1.87 9.67
C ASP A 54 -8.81 0.48 9.02
N LEU A 55 -8.82 -0.59 9.80
CA LEU A 55 -8.84 -1.97 9.30
C LEU A 55 -10.11 -2.34 8.52
N ALA A 56 -11.17 -1.54 8.59
CA ALA A 56 -12.34 -1.70 7.71
C ALA A 56 -12.04 -1.34 6.25
N LEU A 57 -11.02 -0.52 6.01
CA LEU A 57 -10.53 -0.15 4.68
C LEU A 57 -9.70 -1.27 4.02
N TYR A 58 -9.33 -2.31 4.76
CA TYR A 58 -8.51 -3.41 4.28
C TYR A 58 -9.35 -4.63 3.92
N THR A 59 -8.85 -5.46 2.99
CA THR A 59 -9.42 -6.79 2.73
C THR A 59 -9.14 -7.73 3.90
N ASP A 60 -9.91 -8.82 4.03
CA ASP A 60 -9.71 -9.77 5.14
C ASP A 60 -8.38 -10.53 5.03
N ASP A 61 -7.88 -10.71 3.80
CA ASP A 61 -6.60 -11.35 3.49
C ASP A 61 -5.45 -10.33 3.31
N ALA A 62 -5.62 -9.09 3.80
CA ALA A 62 -4.63 -8.04 3.64
C ALA A 62 -3.28 -8.39 4.26
N ILE A 63 -2.22 -7.86 3.65
CA ILE A 63 -0.85 -8.01 4.17
C ILE A 63 -0.21 -6.62 4.25
N GLN A 64 0.26 -6.28 5.45
CA GLN A 64 1.14 -5.15 5.69
C GLN A 64 2.59 -5.61 5.63
N LEU A 65 3.43 -4.87 4.93
CA LEU A 65 4.86 -5.13 4.73
C LEU A 65 5.68 -3.99 5.37
N PRO A 66 5.83 -4.00 6.70
CA PRO A 66 6.58 -2.95 7.39
C PRO A 66 8.08 -3.08 7.16
N PRO A 67 8.85 -1.97 7.21
CA PRO A 67 10.30 -2.01 7.05
C PRO A 67 10.97 -2.80 8.18
N ASN A 68 11.99 -3.59 7.82
CA ASN A 68 12.83 -4.36 8.76
C ASN A 68 12.07 -5.35 9.67
N GLN A 69 10.89 -5.77 9.27
CA GLN A 69 10.04 -6.72 10.00
C GLN A 69 9.48 -7.77 9.04
N THR A 70 8.98 -8.87 9.59
CA THR A 70 8.22 -9.87 8.82
C THR A 70 6.88 -9.30 8.38
N ALA A 71 6.33 -9.83 7.29
CA ALA A 71 4.99 -9.48 6.83
C ALA A 71 3.95 -9.76 7.91
N VAL A 72 3.00 -8.83 8.07
CA VAL A 72 1.88 -8.92 9.00
C VAL A 72 0.62 -9.25 8.21
N GLN A 73 0.04 -10.43 8.42
CA GLN A 73 -1.04 -10.95 7.61
C GLN A 73 -2.37 -11.03 8.36
N GLY A 74 -3.40 -10.45 7.78
CA GLY A 74 -4.78 -10.46 8.29
C GLY A 74 -5.04 -9.39 9.35
N LYS A 75 -6.30 -8.98 9.46
CA LYS A 75 -6.73 -7.83 10.27
C LYS A 75 -6.36 -7.94 11.75
N ALA A 76 -6.48 -9.14 12.34
CA ALA A 76 -6.17 -9.31 13.76
C ALA A 76 -4.67 -9.10 14.06
N ALA A 77 -3.78 -9.63 13.20
CA ALA A 77 -2.34 -9.42 13.35
C ALA A 77 -1.96 -7.96 13.05
N MET A 78 -2.60 -7.34 12.08
CA MET A 78 -2.40 -5.92 11.75
C MET A 78 -2.84 -5.01 12.90
N GLN A 79 -3.96 -5.30 13.56
CA GLN A 79 -4.39 -4.55 14.74
C GLN A 79 -3.36 -4.64 15.87
N ALA A 80 -2.91 -5.84 16.20
CA ALA A 80 -1.89 -6.03 17.23
C ALA A 80 -0.57 -5.32 16.89
N TRP A 81 -0.20 -5.30 15.60
CA TRP A 81 0.98 -4.59 15.12
C TRP A 81 0.81 -3.06 15.25
N LEU A 82 -0.35 -2.50 14.87
CA LEU A 82 -0.66 -1.07 15.02
C LEU A 82 -0.66 -0.62 16.49
N GLU A 83 -1.25 -1.44 17.38
CA GLU A 83 -1.27 -1.18 18.82
C GLU A 83 0.13 -1.21 19.46
N ALA A 84 1.03 -2.04 18.91
CA ALA A 84 2.42 -2.14 19.36
C ALA A 84 3.37 -1.11 18.70
N PHE A 85 2.90 -0.41 17.65
CA PHE A 85 3.70 0.58 16.97
C PHE A 85 4.01 1.76 17.90
N PRO A 86 5.23 2.33 17.88
CA PRO A 86 5.54 3.50 18.68
C PRO A 86 4.52 4.62 18.50
N PRO A 87 4.18 5.38 19.54
CA PRO A 87 3.28 6.51 19.41
C PRO A 87 3.70 7.45 18.28
N PHE A 88 2.76 7.82 17.44
CA PHE A 88 2.99 8.75 16.35
C PHE A 88 1.87 9.80 16.26
N SER A 89 2.13 10.89 15.57
CA SER A 89 1.21 11.98 15.26
C SER A 89 1.53 12.59 13.90
N ASN A 90 0.67 13.51 13.46
CA ASN A 90 0.86 14.24 12.21
C ASN A 90 1.04 13.34 10.98
N PHE A 91 0.41 12.15 10.98
CA PHE A 91 0.47 11.25 9.84
C PHE A 91 -0.19 11.89 8.63
N LYS A 92 0.54 11.91 7.53
CA LYS A 92 0.11 12.43 6.23
C LYS A 92 0.61 11.51 5.13
N GLU A 93 -0.21 11.35 4.12
CA GLU A 93 0.14 10.71 2.86
C GLU A 93 -0.16 11.67 1.71
N GLU A 94 0.64 11.59 0.65
CA GLU A 94 0.43 12.28 -0.62
C GLU A 94 0.52 11.25 -1.73
N SER A 95 -0.63 10.95 -2.34
CA SER A 95 -0.70 10.08 -3.50
C SER A 95 -0.13 10.78 -4.73
N LEU A 96 0.89 10.20 -5.33
CA LEU A 96 1.56 10.73 -6.52
C LEU A 96 1.06 10.06 -7.79
N GLU A 97 0.56 8.83 -7.70
CA GLU A 97 0.14 8.06 -8.88
C GLU A 97 -0.82 6.95 -8.48
N ILE A 98 -2.01 6.95 -9.08
CA ILE A 98 -2.98 5.85 -8.99
C ILE A 98 -3.19 5.29 -10.39
N GLN A 99 -2.85 4.02 -10.58
CA GLN A 99 -3.09 3.29 -11.83
C GLN A 99 -3.64 1.89 -11.55
N GLY A 100 -4.31 1.32 -12.55
CA GLY A 100 -4.86 -0.02 -12.42
C GLY A 100 -5.72 -0.41 -13.60
N GLN A 101 -6.31 -1.60 -13.51
CA GLN A 101 -7.14 -2.19 -14.55
C GLN A 101 -8.15 -3.15 -13.92
N GLY A 102 -9.41 -3.03 -14.29
CA GLY A 102 -10.48 -3.87 -13.75
C GLY A 102 -10.67 -3.66 -12.25
N ASP A 103 -10.44 -4.70 -11.47
CA ASP A 103 -10.62 -4.75 -10.02
C ASP A 103 -9.30 -4.61 -9.23
N LEU A 104 -8.18 -4.33 -9.90
CA LEU A 104 -6.88 -4.16 -9.30
C LEU A 104 -6.29 -2.77 -9.61
N ALA A 105 -5.82 -2.10 -8.56
CA ALA A 105 -5.12 -0.83 -8.67
C ALA A 105 -3.91 -0.80 -7.75
N TYR A 106 -2.98 0.10 -8.06
CA TYR A 106 -1.96 0.52 -7.11
C TYR A 106 -2.01 2.03 -6.91
N ASP A 107 -1.62 2.43 -5.74
CA ASP A 107 -1.29 3.81 -5.40
C ASP A 107 0.12 3.86 -4.84
N ARG A 108 0.93 4.77 -5.35
CA ARG A 108 2.23 5.08 -4.80
C ARG A 108 2.31 6.54 -4.40
N GLY A 109 2.99 6.79 -3.31
CA GLY A 109 3.12 8.14 -2.81
C GLY A 109 4.21 8.29 -1.78
N THR A 110 4.16 9.40 -1.08
CA THR A 110 5.03 9.73 0.04
C THR A 110 4.22 9.82 1.32
N TYR A 111 4.86 9.57 2.45
CA TYR A 111 4.27 9.80 3.76
C TYR A 111 5.19 10.62 4.65
N SER A 112 4.61 11.22 5.67
CA SER A 112 5.33 11.84 6.78
C SER A 112 4.58 11.63 8.08
N MET A 113 5.30 11.50 9.19
CA MET A 113 4.74 11.42 10.54
C MET A 113 5.78 11.79 11.58
N THR A 114 5.33 12.19 12.76
CA THR A 114 6.19 12.36 13.94
C THR A 114 6.08 11.10 14.79
N VAL A 115 7.15 10.31 14.89
CA VAL A 115 7.21 9.10 15.73
C VAL A 115 7.89 9.44 17.05
N THR A 116 7.31 8.99 18.16
CA THR A 116 7.86 9.20 19.51
C THR A 116 8.19 7.87 20.17
N PRO A 117 9.36 7.27 19.91
CA PRO A 117 9.73 6.01 20.53
C PRO A 117 9.89 6.16 22.05
N PRO A 118 9.53 5.16 22.86
CA PRO A 118 9.66 5.24 24.31
C PRO A 118 11.09 5.62 24.76
N GLY A 119 11.19 6.68 25.55
CA GLY A 119 12.48 7.14 26.11
C GLY A 119 13.38 7.90 25.13
N LEU A 120 12.92 8.19 23.91
CA LEU A 120 13.64 8.97 22.91
C LEU A 120 12.90 10.27 22.57
N ALA A 121 13.62 11.21 21.99
CA ALA A 121 13.02 12.41 21.41
C ALA A 121 12.14 12.05 20.21
N PRO A 122 11.09 12.85 19.92
CA PRO A 122 10.33 12.69 18.69
C PRO A 122 11.21 12.76 17.45
N ILE A 123 10.87 11.94 16.45
CA ILE A 123 11.58 11.81 15.18
C ILE A 123 10.60 12.14 14.07
N GLU A 124 10.94 13.09 13.22
CA GLU A 124 10.20 13.35 11.98
C GLU A 124 10.60 12.29 10.94
N ASP A 125 9.71 11.33 10.73
CA ASP A 125 9.88 10.28 9.74
C ASP A 125 9.16 10.66 8.44
N HIS A 126 9.78 10.38 7.33
CA HIS A 126 9.22 10.55 6.00
C HIS A 126 9.74 9.45 5.07
N GLY A 127 8.96 9.16 4.05
CA GLY A 127 9.32 8.10 3.13
C GLY A 127 8.32 7.93 1.99
N LYS A 128 8.27 6.74 1.47
CA LYS A 128 7.43 6.37 0.34
C LYS A 128 6.64 5.11 0.65
N TYR A 129 5.50 5.00 -0.03
CA TYR A 129 4.64 3.83 0.07
C TYR A 129 4.19 3.33 -1.31
N LEU A 130 3.77 2.08 -1.35
CA LEU A 130 3.01 1.46 -2.42
C LEU A 130 1.89 0.64 -1.81
N THR A 131 0.66 0.96 -2.20
CA THR A 131 -0.55 0.26 -1.77
C THR A 131 -1.19 -0.41 -2.97
N ILE A 132 -1.56 -1.69 -2.84
CA ILE A 132 -2.36 -2.43 -3.81
C ILE A 132 -3.79 -2.45 -3.33
N TRP A 133 -4.68 -1.94 -4.17
CA TRP A 133 -6.11 -1.87 -3.95
C TRP A 133 -6.83 -2.97 -4.73
N ARG A 134 -7.88 -3.51 -4.13
CA ARG A 134 -8.78 -4.48 -4.78
C ARG A 134 -10.22 -3.99 -4.70
N LYS A 135 -10.90 -3.93 -5.85
CA LYS A 135 -12.32 -3.61 -5.93
C LYS A 135 -13.12 -4.79 -5.38
N GLN A 136 -14.09 -4.49 -4.54
CA GLN A 136 -14.97 -5.48 -3.93
C GLN A 136 -16.24 -5.66 -4.78
N ALA A 137 -17.00 -6.70 -4.49
CA ALA A 137 -18.26 -6.99 -5.21
C ALA A 137 -19.31 -5.88 -5.06
N ASP A 138 -19.25 -5.11 -3.98
CA ASP A 138 -20.12 -3.94 -3.73
C ASP A 138 -19.61 -2.66 -4.42
N GLY A 139 -18.51 -2.75 -5.17
CA GLY A 139 -17.89 -1.63 -5.87
C GLY A 139 -16.91 -0.80 -5.02
N SER A 140 -16.80 -1.04 -3.72
CA SER A 140 -15.83 -0.36 -2.86
C SER A 140 -14.40 -0.82 -3.16
N TRP A 141 -13.42 0.05 -2.90
CA TRP A 141 -12.00 -0.28 -2.99
C TRP A 141 -11.43 -0.52 -1.60
N LYS A 142 -10.64 -1.60 -1.45
CA LYS A 142 -9.98 -1.96 -0.20
C LYS A 142 -8.50 -2.25 -0.41
N VAL A 143 -7.70 -1.90 0.58
CA VAL A 143 -6.26 -2.22 0.61
C VAL A 143 -6.07 -3.72 0.74
N ALA A 144 -5.39 -4.32 -0.24
CA ALA A 144 -5.02 -5.73 -0.21
C ALA A 144 -3.57 -5.94 0.26
N ARG A 145 -2.67 -5.03 -0.13
CA ARG A 145 -1.25 -5.06 0.25
C ARG A 145 -0.79 -3.62 0.48
N ALA A 146 0.00 -3.41 1.52
CA ALA A 146 0.64 -2.13 1.75
C ALA A 146 2.09 -2.32 2.15
N ILE A 147 2.98 -1.55 1.56
CA ILE A 147 4.40 -1.49 1.89
C ILE A 147 4.82 -0.04 2.04
N PHE A 148 5.65 0.23 3.01
CA PHE A 148 6.27 1.55 3.16
C PHE A 148 7.74 1.42 3.57
N ASN A 149 8.50 2.46 3.29
CA ASN A 149 9.91 2.54 3.65
C ASN A 149 10.26 3.97 4.07
N SER A 150 10.93 4.11 5.21
CA SER A 150 11.52 5.38 5.62
C SER A 150 12.69 5.77 4.70
N ASP A 151 12.85 7.06 4.47
CA ASP A 151 14.01 7.65 3.78
C ASP A 151 15.11 8.08 4.77
N LEU A 152 14.84 7.92 6.07
CA LEU A 152 15.84 8.18 7.09
C LEU A 152 16.96 7.11 7.05
N PRO A 153 18.20 7.49 7.31
CA PRO A 153 19.28 6.53 7.46
C PRO A 153 18.97 5.51 8.56
N LEU A 154 19.34 4.27 8.34
CA LEU A 154 19.27 3.26 9.40
C LEU A 154 20.06 3.75 10.63
N PRO A 155 19.54 3.52 11.86
CA PRO A 155 20.30 3.83 13.07
C PRO A 155 21.68 3.17 13.00
N THR A 156 22.73 3.98 12.96
CA THR A 156 24.09 3.45 13.05
C THR A 156 24.23 2.83 14.42
N THR A 157 24.40 1.51 14.50
CA THR A 157 24.87 0.86 15.72
C THR A 157 26.24 1.44 16.03
N GLN A 158 26.29 2.48 16.86
CA GLN A 158 27.56 2.93 17.42
C GLN A 158 28.13 1.75 18.20
N LYS A 159 29.14 1.11 17.60
CA LYS A 159 29.96 0.13 18.33
C LYS A 159 30.40 0.81 19.62
N PRO A 160 30.09 0.28 20.83
CA PRO A 160 30.44 0.96 22.06
C PRO A 160 31.93 1.32 22.00
N ALA A 161 32.23 2.59 22.23
CA ALA A 161 33.59 3.10 22.22
C ALA A 161 34.40 2.20 23.14
N ARG A 162 35.40 1.51 22.58
CA ARG A 162 36.31 0.66 23.33
C ARG A 162 36.90 1.54 24.43
N SER A 163 36.47 1.33 25.69
CA SER A 163 37.05 2.05 26.84
C SER A 163 38.56 1.93 26.75
N ALA A 164 39.24 3.05 26.56
CA ALA A 164 40.69 3.09 26.52
C ALA A 164 41.20 2.54 27.87
N LYS A 165 41.74 1.33 27.86
CA LYS A 165 42.44 0.78 29.02
C LYS A 165 43.50 1.79 29.41
N LYS A 166 43.30 2.48 30.55
CA LYS A 166 44.30 3.36 31.18
C LYS A 166 45.57 2.53 31.38
N LYS A 167 46.60 2.80 30.59
CA LYS A 167 47.94 2.21 30.80
C LYS A 167 48.39 2.57 32.21
N ALA A 168 48.47 1.58 33.09
CA ALA A 168 49.11 1.73 34.39
C ALA A 168 50.59 2.10 34.17
N GLY A 169 50.96 3.28 34.65
CA GLY A 169 52.33 3.75 34.59
C GLY A 169 53.29 2.86 35.42
N PRO A 170 54.57 2.86 35.13
CA PRO A 170 55.56 1.98 35.77
C PRO A 170 55.70 2.30 37.27
N ARG A 171 55.52 1.26 38.09
CA ARG A 171 55.71 1.29 39.55
C ARG A 171 57.19 1.52 39.84
N LYS A 172 57.56 2.70 40.36
CA LYS A 172 58.94 2.95 40.88
C LYS A 172 59.18 2.07 42.09
N LYS A 173 60.17 1.18 42.01
CA LYS A 173 60.74 0.47 43.16
C LYS A 173 61.67 1.41 43.91
N LYS A 174 61.50 1.51 45.25
CA LYS A 174 62.49 1.98 46.19
C LYS A 174 63.29 0.79 46.66
#